data_1e4d790551d322fcb6aa350d1361d9d9
#
_entry.id   1e4d790551d322fcb6aa350d1361d9d9
#
_cell.length_a   1.000
_cell.length_b   1.000
_cell.length_c   1.000
_cell.angle_alpha   90.00
_cell.angle_beta   90.00
_cell.angle_gamma   90.00
#
_symmetry.space_group_name_H-M   'P 1'
#
loop_
_entity.id
_entity.type
_entity.pdbx_description
1 polymer ?
#
loop_
_entity_poly.entity_id
_entity_poly.type
_entity_poly.pdbx_seq_one_letter_code
_entity_poly.pdbx_strand_id
1 'polypeptide(L)'
;LIDHLRSTNEKIYINEDKNCDVAVIWSVLWQGRMQPNKEVWEKFRGTGRPVVVLEVGGLRRNSSFKMGINGINREADFANQTYDDKRWPLFNHQFRPWNQTGNVIVICGQHHNSHQWRENPSLKSYFKNCIEEIRRYTDKPIVIRPHPRNIVHNFPEHKYKHVRVNLPKRDWNTYDDTDFKKILSSTWAVVNHSSNPAMEAVINGIPVFVSEKSLCHDVGNTDLSDILHPAMPARQNWANQLAYTEWFTEEFREGTPWARIRARLEERYIKK
;
A
#
# COMPACT_ATOMS: atom_id res chain seq x y z
N LEU A 1 -14.14 -0.95 -16.36
CA LEU A 1 -13.28 0.06 -17.01
C LEU A 1 -13.25 -0.12 -18.53
N ILE A 2 -12.87 -1.28 -19.06
CA ILE A 2 -12.79 -1.51 -20.51
C ILE A 2 -14.12 -1.19 -21.20
N ASP A 3 -15.23 -1.65 -20.65
CA ASP A 3 -16.56 -1.39 -21.24
C ASP A 3 -16.91 0.10 -21.22
N HIS A 4 -16.55 0.80 -20.14
CA HIS A 4 -16.70 2.25 -20.10
C HIS A 4 -15.80 2.93 -21.14
N LEU A 5 -14.52 2.56 -21.24
CA LEU A 5 -13.61 3.14 -22.23
C LEU A 5 -14.10 2.92 -23.68
N ARG A 6 -14.73 1.78 -23.97
CA ARG A 6 -15.34 1.51 -25.29
C ARG A 6 -16.53 2.41 -25.63
N SER A 7 -17.20 2.93 -24.61
CA SER A 7 -18.30 3.90 -24.79
C SER A 7 -17.83 5.34 -24.95
N THR A 8 -16.55 5.59 -24.80
CA THR A 8 -15.93 6.91 -24.99
C THR A 8 -15.24 7.00 -26.37
N ASN A 9 -14.72 8.16 -26.71
CA ASN A 9 -13.93 8.36 -27.95
C ASN A 9 -12.48 7.89 -27.83
N GLU A 10 -12.13 7.10 -26.80
CA GLU A 10 -10.78 6.59 -26.60
C GLU A 10 -10.46 5.47 -27.59
N LYS A 11 -9.29 5.55 -28.23
CA LYS A 11 -8.78 4.47 -29.06
C LYS A 11 -8.09 3.44 -28.16
N ILE A 12 -8.67 2.26 -28.04
CA ILE A 12 -8.24 1.23 -27.09
C ILE A 12 -7.59 0.08 -27.83
N TYR A 13 -6.45 -0.36 -27.30
CA TYR A 13 -5.76 -1.58 -27.70
C TYR A 13 -5.67 -2.53 -26.49
N ILE A 14 -6.05 -3.78 -26.64
CA ILE A 14 -6.07 -4.75 -25.54
C ILE A 14 -5.02 -5.82 -25.78
N ASN A 15 -4.02 -5.88 -24.91
CA ASN A 15 -2.88 -6.82 -25.00
C ASN A 15 -2.14 -6.74 -26.35
N GLU A 16 -2.13 -5.56 -26.95
CA GLU A 16 -1.42 -5.28 -28.19
C GLU A 16 -0.29 -4.28 -27.92
N ASP A 17 0.87 -4.54 -28.53
CA ASP A 17 2.00 -3.61 -28.49
C ASP A 17 1.83 -2.53 -29.56
N LYS A 18 1.04 -1.52 -29.25
CA LYS A 18 0.80 -0.36 -30.12
C LYS A 18 1.43 0.90 -29.54
N ASN A 19 1.65 1.87 -30.40
CA ASN A 19 2.06 3.20 -29.95
C ASN A 19 0.84 3.95 -29.37
N CYS A 20 0.75 4.01 -28.03
CA CYS A 20 -0.31 4.64 -27.27
C CYS A 20 0.26 5.74 -26.40
N ASP A 21 -0.56 6.72 -26.03
CA ASP A 21 -0.17 7.80 -25.12
C ASP A 21 -0.06 7.32 -23.69
N VAL A 22 -0.88 6.33 -23.29
CA VAL A 22 -1.02 5.81 -21.94
C VAL A 22 -1.08 4.29 -21.96
N ALA A 23 -0.35 3.64 -21.07
CA ALA A 23 -0.58 2.23 -20.75
C ALA A 23 -1.46 2.10 -19.50
N VAL A 24 -2.33 1.08 -19.47
CA VAL A 24 -3.08 0.69 -18.29
C VAL A 24 -2.67 -0.74 -17.94
N ILE A 25 -2.14 -0.93 -16.73
CA ILE A 25 -1.70 -2.25 -16.25
C ILE A 25 -2.35 -2.63 -14.94
N TRP A 26 -2.47 -3.94 -14.71
CA TRP A 26 -2.88 -4.48 -13.43
C TRP A 26 -1.65 -4.80 -12.59
N SER A 27 -1.52 -4.16 -11.44
CA SER A 27 -0.47 -4.36 -10.46
C SER A 27 0.96 -4.00 -10.93
N VAL A 28 1.79 -3.71 -9.96
CA VAL A 28 3.25 -3.54 -10.10
C VAL A 28 4.02 -4.62 -9.31
N LEU A 29 3.38 -5.77 -9.12
CA LEU A 29 4.00 -6.97 -8.57
C LEU A 29 4.55 -7.82 -9.74
N TRP A 30 5.84 -7.75 -9.96
CA TRP A 30 6.53 -8.41 -11.08
C TRP A 30 6.68 -9.91 -10.87
N GLN A 31 5.55 -10.62 -10.77
CA GLN A 31 5.53 -12.07 -10.56
C GLN A 31 4.30 -12.75 -11.18
N GLY A 32 4.49 -13.99 -11.63
CA GLY A 32 3.41 -14.79 -12.20
C GLY A 32 2.77 -14.12 -13.41
N ARG A 33 1.45 -14.06 -13.45
CA ARG A 33 0.68 -13.44 -14.56
C ARG A 33 0.92 -11.95 -14.74
N MET A 34 1.49 -11.25 -13.76
CA MET A 34 1.83 -9.83 -13.83
C MET A 34 3.25 -9.58 -14.31
N GLN A 35 4.05 -10.61 -14.54
CA GLN A 35 5.43 -10.46 -15.05
C GLN A 35 5.49 -9.65 -16.37
N PRO A 36 4.62 -9.87 -17.38
CA PRO A 36 4.63 -9.08 -18.62
C PRO A 36 4.36 -7.59 -18.41
N ASN A 37 3.66 -7.22 -17.33
CA ASN A 37 3.40 -5.81 -17.02
C ASN A 37 4.69 -5.01 -16.73
N LYS A 38 5.77 -5.69 -16.32
CA LYS A 38 7.07 -5.06 -16.10
C LYS A 38 7.62 -4.46 -17.40
N GLU A 39 7.56 -5.21 -18.49
CA GLU A 39 8.04 -4.76 -19.82
C GLU A 39 7.24 -3.55 -20.30
N VAL A 40 5.91 -3.60 -20.15
CA VAL A 40 5.02 -2.46 -20.46
C VAL A 40 5.40 -1.26 -19.62
N TRP A 41 5.58 -1.45 -18.31
CA TRP A 41 6.00 -0.39 -17.40
C TRP A 41 7.33 0.23 -17.83
N GLU A 42 8.36 -0.58 -18.04
CA GLU A 42 9.70 -0.11 -18.40
C GLU A 42 9.69 0.62 -19.74
N LYS A 43 8.98 0.10 -20.75
CA LYS A 43 8.84 0.71 -22.07
C LYS A 43 8.20 2.10 -21.99
N PHE A 44 7.06 2.22 -21.30
CA PHE A 44 6.35 3.49 -21.23
C PHE A 44 7.10 4.49 -20.35
N ARG A 45 7.57 4.07 -19.18
CA ARG A 45 8.34 4.94 -18.28
C ARG A 45 9.66 5.38 -18.89
N GLY A 46 10.35 4.50 -19.61
CA GLY A 46 11.60 4.80 -20.32
C GLY A 46 11.44 5.85 -21.42
N THR A 47 10.23 6.00 -21.98
CA THR A 47 9.91 7.04 -22.99
C THR A 47 9.20 8.26 -22.40
N GLY A 48 9.08 8.35 -21.05
CA GLY A 48 8.40 9.46 -20.38
C GLY A 48 6.87 9.39 -20.43
N ARG A 49 6.29 8.34 -21.03
CA ARG A 49 4.84 8.17 -21.11
C ARG A 49 4.25 7.65 -19.79
N PRO A 50 3.04 8.07 -19.44
CA PRO A 50 2.39 7.65 -18.19
C PRO A 50 1.90 6.20 -18.27
N VAL A 51 1.90 5.55 -17.09
CA VAL A 51 1.30 4.25 -16.88
C VAL A 51 0.25 4.37 -15.79
N VAL A 52 -1.00 4.09 -16.12
CA VAL A 52 -2.08 3.97 -15.13
C VAL A 52 -2.04 2.58 -14.54
N VAL A 53 -1.94 2.50 -13.23
CA VAL A 53 -1.85 1.24 -12.50
C VAL A 53 -3.13 1.01 -11.73
N LEU A 54 -3.72 -0.16 -11.95
CA LEU A 54 -4.82 -0.69 -11.15
C LEU A 54 -4.26 -1.69 -10.14
N GLU A 55 -4.72 -1.62 -8.88
CA GLU A 55 -4.31 -2.55 -7.83
C GLU A 55 -5.48 -2.81 -6.87
N VAL A 56 -5.44 -3.94 -6.17
CA VAL A 56 -6.43 -4.24 -5.12
C VAL A 56 -6.40 -3.16 -4.05
N GLY A 57 -7.56 -2.69 -3.66
CA GLY A 57 -7.72 -1.70 -2.60
C GLY A 57 -7.21 -2.18 -1.24
N GLY A 58 -6.78 -1.25 -0.43
CA GLY A 58 -6.38 -1.49 0.96
C GLY A 58 -7.49 -1.15 1.96
N LEU A 59 -8.37 -0.22 1.60
CA LEU A 59 -9.48 0.21 2.45
C LEU A 59 -10.63 -0.81 2.45
N ARG A 60 -11.07 -1.26 1.28
CA ARG A 60 -12.07 -2.33 1.17
C ARG A 60 -11.63 -3.39 0.19
N ARG A 61 -10.80 -4.29 0.70
CA ARG A 61 -10.31 -5.42 -0.08
C ARG A 61 -11.47 -6.19 -0.71
N ASN A 62 -11.29 -6.58 -1.96
CA ASN A 62 -12.29 -7.27 -2.81
C ASN A 62 -13.49 -6.42 -3.28
N SER A 63 -13.61 -5.18 -2.86
CA SER A 63 -14.71 -4.28 -3.25
C SER A 63 -14.21 -2.97 -3.85
N SER A 64 -13.00 -2.52 -3.49
CA SER A 64 -12.38 -1.32 -4.05
C SER A 64 -11.04 -1.62 -4.70
N PHE A 65 -10.65 -0.76 -5.63
CA PHE A 65 -9.41 -0.87 -6.38
C PHE A 65 -8.73 0.50 -6.44
N LYS A 66 -7.43 0.52 -6.25
CA LYS A 66 -6.61 1.71 -6.49
C LYS A 66 -6.49 1.97 -7.98
N MET A 67 -6.44 3.24 -8.34
CA MET A 67 -6.14 3.69 -9.69
C MET A 67 -5.21 4.90 -9.62
N GLY A 68 -3.93 4.70 -9.93
CA GLY A 68 -2.92 5.74 -9.84
C GLY A 68 -2.08 5.85 -11.11
N ILE A 69 -1.57 7.04 -11.41
CA ILE A 69 -0.63 7.28 -12.51
C ILE A 69 0.78 7.05 -11.96
N ASN A 70 1.54 6.22 -12.64
CA ASN A 70 2.95 5.93 -12.37
C ASN A 70 3.24 5.32 -10.98
N GLY A 71 2.27 4.64 -10.38
CA GLY A 71 2.45 3.99 -9.09
C GLY A 71 1.15 3.61 -8.41
N ILE A 72 1.26 3.12 -7.16
CA ILE A 72 0.13 2.70 -6.31
C ILE A 72 0.25 3.15 -4.85
N ASN A 73 1.34 3.81 -4.50
CA ASN A 73 1.62 4.35 -3.18
C ASN A 73 1.84 5.87 -3.26
N ARG A 74 2.55 6.47 -2.31
CA ARG A 74 2.72 7.93 -2.21
C ARG A 74 3.42 8.54 -3.44
N GLU A 75 4.20 7.76 -4.18
CA GLU A 75 4.82 8.17 -5.44
C GLU A 75 3.82 8.31 -6.61
N ALA A 76 2.63 7.74 -6.47
CA ALA A 76 1.62 7.79 -7.53
C ALA A 76 0.86 9.12 -7.55
N ASP A 77 0.48 9.56 -8.74
CA ASP A 77 -0.51 10.63 -8.88
C ASP A 77 -1.91 10.00 -8.99
N PHE A 78 -2.68 10.14 -7.91
CA PHE A 78 -4.06 9.64 -7.83
C PHE A 78 -5.09 10.68 -8.30
N ALA A 79 -4.66 11.81 -8.80
CA ALA A 79 -5.51 12.96 -9.07
C ALA A 79 -6.35 13.38 -7.84
N ASN A 80 -5.80 13.18 -6.64
CA ASN A 80 -6.49 13.40 -5.36
C ASN A 80 -6.15 14.74 -4.69
N GLN A 81 -5.70 15.72 -5.46
CA GLN A 81 -5.43 17.08 -4.99
C GLN A 81 -6.71 17.81 -4.59
N THR A 82 -7.82 17.48 -5.24
CA THR A 82 -9.16 17.92 -4.86
C THR A 82 -9.92 16.78 -4.22
N TYR A 83 -10.30 16.93 -2.97
CA TYR A 83 -11.04 15.92 -2.20
C TYR A 83 -11.95 16.61 -1.19
N ASP A 84 -12.96 15.88 -0.74
CA ASP A 84 -13.90 16.29 0.30
C ASP A 84 -14.02 15.19 1.36
N ASP A 85 -14.89 15.38 2.32
CA ASP A 85 -15.16 14.43 3.41
C ASP A 85 -16.25 13.38 3.08
N LYS A 86 -16.88 13.48 1.91
CA LYS A 86 -18.04 12.64 1.55
C LYS A 86 -17.64 11.22 1.17
N ARG A 87 -16.40 11.03 0.70
CA ARG A 87 -15.95 9.73 0.20
C ARG A 87 -15.53 8.76 1.29
N TRP A 88 -14.87 9.25 2.34
CA TRP A 88 -14.42 8.39 3.44
C TRP A 88 -15.52 7.55 4.07
N PRO A 89 -16.73 8.07 4.36
CA PRO A 89 -17.84 7.29 4.92
C PRO A 89 -18.25 6.08 4.07
N LEU A 90 -18.07 6.11 2.75
CA LEU A 90 -18.42 5.01 1.85
C LEU A 90 -17.61 3.72 2.16
N PHE A 91 -16.42 3.86 2.72
CA PHE A 91 -15.58 2.74 3.12
C PHE A 91 -16.00 2.10 4.43
N ASN A 92 -16.92 2.73 5.18
CA ASN A 92 -17.46 2.23 6.45
C ASN A 92 -16.37 1.91 7.49
N HIS A 93 -15.36 2.76 7.57
CA HIS A 93 -14.33 2.72 8.59
C HIS A 93 -14.59 3.76 9.67
N GLN A 94 -14.38 3.34 10.93
CA GLN A 94 -14.38 4.24 12.07
C GLN A 94 -13.01 4.23 12.72
N PHE A 95 -12.46 5.39 13.01
CA PHE A 95 -11.22 5.49 13.74
C PHE A 95 -11.41 5.07 15.19
N ARG A 96 -10.59 4.11 15.61
CA ARG A 96 -10.39 3.91 17.04
C ARG A 96 -9.48 5.01 17.59
N PRO A 97 -9.66 5.45 18.85
CA PRO A 97 -8.69 6.33 19.51
C PRO A 97 -7.28 5.76 19.38
N TRP A 98 -6.29 6.63 19.30
CA TRP A 98 -4.90 6.20 19.37
C TRP A 98 -4.66 5.39 20.64
N ASN A 99 -4.01 4.24 20.48
CA ASN A 99 -3.79 3.29 21.57
C ASN A 99 -2.32 3.28 21.98
N GLN A 100 -2.07 3.56 23.26
CA GLN A 100 -0.74 3.45 23.88
C GLN A 100 -0.63 2.30 24.89
N THR A 101 -1.63 1.44 24.98
CA THR A 101 -1.66 0.35 25.97
C THR A 101 -1.04 -0.96 25.47
N GLY A 102 -0.75 -1.06 24.17
CA GLY A 102 -0.08 -2.22 23.60
C GLY A 102 1.36 -2.40 24.11
N ASN A 103 1.88 -3.61 23.97
CA ASN A 103 3.24 -3.92 24.40
C ASN A 103 4.12 -4.53 23.30
N VAL A 104 3.54 -4.89 22.17
CA VAL A 104 4.22 -5.61 21.08
C VAL A 104 4.50 -4.68 19.91
N ILE A 105 5.72 -4.69 19.39
CA ILE A 105 6.04 -4.03 18.12
C ILE A 105 5.92 -5.06 17.00
N VAL A 106 5.14 -4.74 15.96
CA VAL A 106 4.94 -5.63 14.81
C VAL A 106 5.71 -5.09 13.61
N ILE A 107 6.65 -5.88 13.07
CA ILE A 107 7.38 -5.54 11.86
C ILE A 107 6.75 -6.31 10.69
N CYS A 108 6.09 -5.60 9.77
CA CYS A 108 5.43 -6.20 8.61
C CYS A 108 6.35 -6.25 7.40
N GLY A 109 6.47 -7.42 6.80
CA GLY A 109 7.16 -7.61 5.53
C GLY A 109 6.34 -7.17 4.33
N GLN A 110 7.01 -6.95 3.20
CA GLN A 110 6.43 -6.64 1.91
C GLN A 110 6.87 -7.68 0.88
N HIS A 111 6.19 -7.75 -0.27
CA HIS A 111 6.60 -8.67 -1.33
C HIS A 111 7.86 -8.15 -2.03
N HIS A 112 8.94 -8.96 -2.07
CA HIS A 112 10.25 -8.53 -2.60
C HIS A 112 10.24 -8.23 -4.11
N ASN A 113 9.35 -8.85 -4.89
CA ASN A 113 9.19 -8.58 -6.32
C ASN A 113 8.23 -7.40 -6.61
N SER A 114 7.74 -6.72 -5.58
CA SER A 114 6.97 -5.49 -5.77
C SER A 114 7.89 -4.36 -6.24
N HIS A 115 7.43 -3.56 -7.21
CA HIS A 115 8.13 -2.36 -7.64
C HIS A 115 8.48 -1.41 -6.48
N GLN A 116 7.63 -1.35 -5.45
CA GLN A 116 7.87 -0.55 -4.25
C GLN A 116 9.05 -1.03 -3.41
N TRP A 117 9.49 -2.29 -3.62
CA TRP A 117 10.63 -2.87 -2.88
C TRP A 117 11.96 -2.80 -3.63
N ARG A 118 11.99 -2.34 -4.89
CA ARG A 118 13.14 -2.41 -5.82
C ARG A 118 14.46 -1.84 -5.29
N GLU A 119 14.37 -0.84 -4.41
CA GLU A 119 15.55 -0.15 -3.84
C GLU A 119 15.86 -0.60 -2.40
N ASN A 120 15.15 -1.62 -1.91
CA ASN A 120 15.29 -2.08 -0.54
C ASN A 120 16.18 -3.33 -0.45
N PRO A 121 16.80 -3.55 0.71
CA PRO A 121 17.59 -4.75 0.95
C PRO A 121 16.73 -6.01 0.97
N SER A 122 17.37 -7.19 1.11
CA SER A 122 16.61 -8.42 1.33
C SER A 122 15.70 -8.29 2.54
N LEU A 123 14.56 -9.01 2.54
CA LEU A 123 13.64 -8.97 3.69
C LEU A 123 14.30 -9.43 5.00
N LYS A 124 15.25 -10.36 4.93
CA LYS A 124 16.03 -10.76 6.12
C LYS A 124 16.86 -9.59 6.67
N SER A 125 17.52 -8.85 5.78
CA SER A 125 18.29 -7.66 6.16
C SER A 125 17.39 -6.55 6.67
N TYR A 126 16.24 -6.33 6.03
CA TYR A 126 15.26 -5.36 6.50
C TYR A 126 14.78 -5.66 7.92
N PHE A 127 14.36 -6.89 8.20
CA PHE A 127 13.93 -7.28 9.54
C PHE A 127 15.07 -7.14 10.57
N LYS A 128 16.28 -7.60 10.21
CA LYS A 128 17.45 -7.42 11.05
C LYS A 128 17.69 -5.95 11.40
N ASN A 129 17.74 -5.09 10.40
CA ASN A 129 18.01 -3.66 10.59
C ASN A 129 16.94 -3.01 11.48
N CYS A 130 15.65 -3.31 11.25
CA CYS A 130 14.58 -2.81 12.10
C CYS A 130 14.72 -3.30 13.55
N ILE A 131 15.05 -4.57 13.78
CA ILE A 131 15.22 -5.11 15.13
C ILE A 131 16.40 -4.42 15.82
N GLU A 132 17.54 -4.32 15.15
CA GLU A 132 18.76 -3.72 15.70
C GLU A 132 18.52 -2.25 16.06
N GLU A 133 17.81 -1.51 15.21
CA GLU A 133 17.47 -0.12 15.50
C GLU A 133 16.51 0.00 16.69
N ILE A 134 15.42 -0.76 16.69
CA ILE A 134 14.44 -0.76 17.79
C ILE A 134 15.09 -1.13 19.13
N ARG A 135 16.04 -2.07 19.12
CA ARG A 135 16.72 -2.52 20.35
C ARG A 135 17.63 -1.48 21.00
N ARG A 136 17.95 -0.39 20.29
CA ARG A 136 18.64 0.76 20.90
C ARG A 136 17.75 1.52 21.90
N TYR A 137 16.44 1.38 21.76
CA TYR A 137 15.47 2.22 22.48
C TYR A 137 14.56 1.41 23.42
N THR A 138 14.31 0.12 23.12
CA THR A 138 13.36 -0.68 23.92
C THR A 138 13.59 -2.19 23.82
N ASP A 139 13.25 -2.87 24.92
CA ASP A 139 13.18 -4.34 25.03
C ASP A 139 11.75 -4.90 24.77
N LYS A 140 10.80 -4.07 24.32
CA LYS A 140 9.45 -4.55 24.01
C LYS A 140 9.49 -5.76 23.08
N PRO A 141 8.60 -6.76 23.26
CA PRO A 141 8.52 -7.90 22.36
C PRO A 141 8.30 -7.45 20.91
N ILE A 142 9.01 -8.12 19.99
CA ILE A 142 8.88 -7.87 18.54
C ILE A 142 8.27 -9.09 17.88
N VAL A 143 7.27 -8.85 17.04
CA VAL A 143 6.66 -9.86 16.16
C VAL A 143 6.99 -9.52 14.73
N ILE A 144 7.73 -10.39 14.04
CA ILE A 144 7.93 -10.31 12.60
C ILE A 144 6.75 -10.96 11.91
N ARG A 145 6.09 -10.21 11.03
CA ARG A 145 4.99 -10.73 10.20
C ARG A 145 5.37 -10.64 8.72
N PRO A 146 5.86 -11.72 8.12
CA PRO A 146 6.18 -11.75 6.70
C PRO A 146 4.94 -11.50 5.83
N HIS A 147 5.15 -11.07 4.59
CA HIS A 147 4.06 -10.99 3.62
C HIS A 147 3.54 -12.40 3.30
N PRO A 148 2.21 -12.64 3.24
CA PRO A 148 1.65 -13.99 3.06
C PRO A 148 2.15 -14.73 1.81
N ARG A 149 2.45 -14.01 0.72
CA ARG A 149 3.01 -14.57 -0.52
C ARG A 149 4.54 -14.52 -0.59
N ASN A 150 5.19 -14.09 0.48
CA ASN A 150 6.64 -13.96 0.53
C ASN A 150 7.15 -14.29 1.94
N ILE A 151 7.00 -15.55 2.31
CA ILE A 151 7.46 -16.08 3.59
C ILE A 151 8.99 -16.02 3.66
N VAL A 152 9.51 -15.48 4.72
CA VAL A 152 10.95 -15.50 5.01
C VAL A 152 11.26 -16.75 5.80
N HIS A 153 11.73 -17.77 5.10
CA HIS A 153 12.14 -19.02 5.73
C HIS A 153 13.45 -18.84 6.54
N ASN A 154 13.55 -19.57 7.65
CA ASN A 154 14.76 -19.64 8.47
C ASN A 154 15.28 -18.25 8.91
N PHE A 155 14.37 -17.36 9.31
CA PHE A 155 14.79 -16.16 10.01
C PHE A 155 15.32 -16.56 11.40
N PRO A 156 16.54 -16.14 11.79
CA PRO A 156 17.16 -16.60 13.02
C PRO A 156 16.62 -15.84 14.25
N GLU A 157 15.31 -15.95 14.53
CA GLU A 157 14.65 -15.25 15.62
C GLU A 157 15.29 -15.54 17.00
N HIS A 158 15.82 -16.76 17.20
CA HIS A 158 16.50 -17.16 18.43
C HIS A 158 17.75 -16.34 18.75
N LYS A 159 18.32 -15.62 17.78
CA LYS A 159 19.47 -14.73 17.98
C LYS A 159 19.09 -13.38 18.59
N TYR A 160 17.80 -13.09 18.69
CA TYR A 160 17.31 -11.79 19.13
C TYR A 160 16.41 -11.96 20.37
N LYS A 161 16.69 -11.20 21.40
CA LYS A 161 15.90 -11.21 22.64
C LYS A 161 14.45 -10.77 22.36
N HIS A 162 13.47 -11.55 22.82
CA HIS A 162 12.04 -11.27 22.71
C HIS A 162 11.56 -11.01 21.28
N VAL A 163 12.12 -11.71 20.30
CA VAL A 163 11.67 -11.67 18.89
C VAL A 163 11.04 -13.01 18.53
N ARG A 164 9.93 -12.97 17.82
CA ARG A 164 9.28 -14.16 17.24
C ARG A 164 8.75 -13.90 15.86
N VAL A 165 8.71 -14.93 15.02
CA VAL A 165 8.04 -14.88 13.72
C VAL A 165 6.60 -15.39 13.88
N ASN A 166 5.65 -14.60 13.39
CA ASN A 166 4.25 -14.99 13.27
C ASN A 166 3.90 -15.12 11.79
N LEU A 167 3.74 -16.35 11.31
CA LEU A 167 3.40 -16.61 9.93
C LEU A 167 1.91 -16.30 9.68
N PRO A 168 1.59 -15.54 8.61
CA PRO A 168 0.22 -15.31 8.21
C PRO A 168 -0.48 -16.63 7.89
N LYS A 169 -1.65 -16.85 8.45
CA LYS A 169 -2.49 -17.99 8.09
C LYS A 169 -3.11 -17.74 6.72
N ARG A 170 -3.06 -18.77 5.89
CA ARG A 170 -3.72 -18.75 4.58
C ARG A 170 -5.08 -19.43 4.75
N ASP A 171 -6.13 -18.69 4.43
CA ASP A 171 -7.48 -19.24 4.40
C ASP A 171 -7.94 -19.34 2.95
N TRP A 172 -8.05 -20.58 2.43
CA TRP A 172 -8.45 -20.93 1.07
C TRP A 172 -7.76 -20.06 -0.01
N ASN A 173 -8.48 -19.18 -0.65
CA ASN A 173 -7.95 -18.28 -1.70
C ASN A 173 -7.62 -16.87 -1.23
N THR A 174 -7.85 -16.55 0.05
CA THR A 174 -7.60 -15.25 0.64
C THR A 174 -6.61 -15.35 1.80
N TYR A 175 -6.10 -14.22 2.21
CA TYR A 175 -5.29 -14.11 3.41
C TYR A 175 -6.20 -13.77 4.58
N ASP A 176 -6.03 -14.48 5.69
CA ASP A 176 -6.79 -14.24 6.91
C ASP A 176 -6.38 -12.91 7.54
N ASP A 177 -7.14 -11.85 7.25
CA ASP A 177 -6.99 -10.55 7.88
C ASP A 177 -7.42 -10.59 9.37
N THR A 178 -8.19 -11.60 9.79
CA THR A 178 -8.65 -11.77 11.16
C THR A 178 -7.49 -11.99 12.13
N ASP A 179 -6.48 -12.74 11.69
CA ASP A 179 -5.29 -13.01 12.49
C ASP A 179 -4.46 -11.74 12.70
N PHE A 180 -4.37 -10.87 11.69
CA PHE A 180 -3.69 -9.58 11.83
C PHE A 180 -4.45 -8.64 12.78
N LYS A 181 -5.77 -8.57 12.70
CA LYS A 181 -6.61 -7.78 13.61
C LYS A 181 -6.47 -8.21 15.08
N LYS A 182 -6.32 -9.53 15.32
CA LYS A 182 -6.04 -10.05 16.68
C LYS A 182 -4.70 -9.57 17.21
N ILE A 183 -3.67 -9.54 16.36
CA ILE A 183 -2.35 -9.04 16.75
C ILE A 183 -2.43 -7.55 17.11
N LEU A 184 -3.17 -6.75 16.34
CA LEU A 184 -3.29 -5.31 16.58
C LEU A 184 -3.82 -4.98 17.98
N SER A 185 -4.64 -5.83 18.61
CA SER A 185 -5.18 -5.56 19.95
C SER A 185 -4.11 -5.46 21.05
N SER A 186 -2.94 -6.05 20.85
CA SER A 186 -1.80 -6.01 21.78
C SER A 186 -0.62 -5.20 21.24
N THR A 187 -0.80 -4.55 20.09
CA THR A 187 0.29 -3.87 19.38
C THR A 187 0.51 -2.47 19.93
N TRP A 188 1.77 -2.15 20.23
CA TRP A 188 2.26 -0.82 20.57
C TRP A 188 2.46 0.04 19.30
N ALA A 189 3.12 -0.51 18.31
CA ALA A 189 3.40 0.14 17.04
C ALA A 189 3.57 -0.89 15.91
N VAL A 190 3.27 -0.48 14.68
CA VAL A 190 3.55 -1.27 13.47
C VAL A 190 4.67 -0.61 12.68
N VAL A 191 5.73 -1.37 12.39
CA VAL A 191 6.81 -0.98 11.50
C VAL A 191 6.56 -1.59 10.13
N ASN A 192 6.53 -0.77 9.08
CA ASN A 192 6.12 -1.20 7.75
C ASN A 192 6.80 -0.32 6.69
N HIS A 193 7.20 -0.86 5.54
CA HIS A 193 7.74 -0.01 4.50
C HIS A 193 6.64 0.85 3.85
N SER A 194 5.73 0.22 3.08
CA SER A 194 4.68 0.96 2.35
C SER A 194 3.43 0.13 2.04
N SER A 195 3.25 -1.02 2.68
CA SER A 195 2.14 -1.92 2.39
C SER A 195 0.90 -1.67 3.26
N ASN A 196 -0.23 -2.24 2.85
CA ASN A 196 -1.55 -2.00 3.46
C ASN A 196 -1.68 -2.23 4.98
N PRO A 197 -0.90 -3.11 5.66
CA PRO A 197 -0.96 -3.25 7.12
C PRO A 197 -0.81 -1.95 7.90
N ALA A 198 -0.07 -0.96 7.37
CA ALA A 198 0.03 0.36 8.00
C ALA A 198 -1.31 1.10 8.02
N MET A 199 -2.10 1.05 6.93
CA MET A 199 -3.43 1.69 6.88
C MET A 199 -4.39 1.04 7.90
N GLU A 200 -4.41 -0.29 7.97
CA GLU A 200 -5.20 -1.03 8.96
C GLU A 200 -4.82 -0.64 10.40
N ALA A 201 -3.52 -0.53 10.68
CA ALA A 201 -3.02 -0.11 11.99
C ALA A 201 -3.47 1.32 12.33
N VAL A 202 -3.29 2.28 11.43
CA VAL A 202 -3.70 3.68 11.61
C VAL A 202 -5.21 3.78 11.89
N ILE A 203 -6.04 3.07 11.13
CA ILE A 203 -7.51 3.06 11.34
C ILE A 203 -7.85 2.51 12.72
N ASN A 204 -7.14 1.46 13.17
CA ASN A 204 -7.34 0.86 14.47
C ASN A 204 -6.65 1.60 15.64
N GLY A 205 -6.09 2.79 15.40
CA GLY A 205 -5.49 3.62 16.44
C GLY A 205 -4.11 3.17 16.88
N ILE A 206 -3.40 2.41 16.07
CA ILE A 206 -2.03 1.95 16.34
C ILE A 206 -1.04 2.84 15.58
N PRO A 207 -0.06 3.46 16.25
CA PRO A 207 0.99 4.23 15.60
C PRO A 207 1.79 3.38 14.61
N VAL A 208 2.20 4.00 13.51
CA VAL A 208 2.97 3.34 12.47
C VAL A 208 4.30 4.02 12.23
N PHE A 209 5.32 3.23 11.91
CA PHE A 209 6.62 3.66 11.43
C PHE A 209 6.76 3.20 9.99
N VAL A 210 6.85 4.14 9.07
CA VAL A 210 6.75 3.87 7.63
C VAL A 210 7.81 4.62 6.83
N SER A 211 8.06 4.16 5.60
CA SER A 211 8.91 4.90 4.70
C SER A 211 8.18 6.11 4.09
N GLU A 212 8.96 7.02 3.49
CA GLU A 212 8.44 8.15 2.72
C GLU A 212 7.51 7.74 1.55
N LYS A 213 7.61 6.49 1.09
CA LYS A 213 6.79 5.95 0.00
C LYS A 213 5.41 5.47 0.45
N SER A 214 5.15 5.43 1.76
CA SER A 214 3.87 4.94 2.30
C SER A 214 2.74 5.94 2.14
N LEU A 215 1.54 5.45 1.83
CA LEU A 215 0.31 6.24 1.91
C LEU A 215 -0.02 6.69 3.35
N CYS A 216 0.61 6.09 4.36
CA CYS A 216 0.46 6.47 5.76
C CYS A 216 1.54 7.45 6.25
N HIS A 217 2.39 7.96 5.36
CA HIS A 217 3.49 8.86 5.74
C HIS A 217 3.01 10.07 6.55
N ASP A 218 1.94 10.71 6.11
CA ASP A 218 1.45 11.98 6.70
C ASP A 218 0.79 11.81 8.09
N VAL A 219 0.52 10.57 8.49
CA VAL A 219 -0.03 10.20 9.81
C VAL A 219 0.84 9.18 10.54
N GLY A 220 2.00 8.86 10.00
CA GLY A 220 2.98 7.94 10.55
C GLY A 220 4.24 8.63 11.05
N ASN A 221 5.15 7.83 11.53
CA ASN A 221 6.49 8.20 11.95
C ASN A 221 7.49 7.62 10.95
N THR A 222 8.64 8.24 10.77
CA THR A 222 9.69 7.78 9.85
C THR A 222 10.97 7.38 10.57
N ASP A 223 11.18 7.83 11.79
CA ASP A 223 12.36 7.56 12.59
C ASP A 223 12.03 6.60 13.74
N LEU A 224 12.69 5.45 13.78
CA LEU A 224 12.52 4.44 14.83
C LEU A 224 13.06 4.89 16.19
N SER A 225 13.81 5.99 16.27
CA SER A 225 14.22 6.58 17.55
C SER A 225 13.02 7.03 18.39
N ASP A 226 11.91 7.37 17.74
CA ASP A 226 10.66 7.79 18.37
C ASP A 226 9.75 6.61 18.77
N ILE A 227 10.25 5.37 18.73
CA ILE A 227 9.41 4.16 18.92
C ILE A 227 8.69 4.13 20.28
N LEU A 228 9.24 4.78 21.29
CA LEU A 228 8.61 4.90 22.62
C LEU A 228 7.63 6.07 22.73
N HIS A 229 7.78 7.09 21.88
CA HIS A 229 7.00 8.32 21.90
C HIS A 229 6.48 8.66 20.48
N PRO A 230 5.75 7.75 19.84
CA PRO A 230 5.30 7.96 18.47
C PRO A 230 4.33 9.15 18.38
N ALA A 231 4.49 9.95 17.32
CA ALA A 231 3.50 10.97 16.99
C ALA A 231 2.15 10.32 16.63
N MET A 232 1.06 10.95 17.05
CA MET A 232 -0.32 10.48 16.87
C MET A 232 -1.21 11.62 16.37
N PRO A 233 -1.01 12.08 15.14
CA PRO A 233 -1.70 13.24 14.59
C PRO A 233 -3.19 12.96 14.31
N ALA A 234 -3.94 14.03 14.03
CA ALA A 234 -5.29 13.92 13.51
C ALA A 234 -5.30 13.20 12.14
N ARG A 235 -6.25 12.26 11.94
CA ARG A 235 -6.28 11.36 10.78
C ARG A 235 -7.34 11.70 9.73
N GLN A 236 -8.26 12.61 10.05
CA GLN A 236 -9.42 12.84 9.18
C GLN A 236 -9.02 13.37 7.80
N ASN A 237 -8.11 14.34 7.76
CA ASN A 237 -7.65 14.90 6.48
C ASN A 237 -6.94 13.85 5.62
N TRP A 238 -6.08 13.05 6.22
CA TRP A 238 -5.44 11.92 5.56
C TRP A 238 -6.46 10.91 5.00
N ALA A 239 -7.48 10.56 5.78
CA ALA A 239 -8.53 9.63 5.36
C ALA A 239 -9.35 10.16 4.18
N ASN A 240 -9.71 11.44 4.23
CA ASN A 240 -10.44 12.07 3.14
C ASN A 240 -9.63 12.03 1.84
N GLN A 241 -8.34 12.34 1.91
CA GLN A 241 -7.44 12.26 0.76
C GLN A 241 -7.23 10.82 0.29
N LEU A 242 -7.02 9.88 1.23
CA LEU A 242 -6.82 8.46 0.94
C LEU A 242 -8.04 7.85 0.22
N ALA A 243 -9.25 8.25 0.60
CA ALA A 243 -10.48 7.76 -0.02
C ALA A 243 -10.54 8.01 -1.54
N TYR A 244 -9.81 9.00 -2.04
CA TYR A 244 -9.71 9.30 -3.47
C TYR A 244 -8.59 8.53 -4.19
N THR A 245 -7.90 7.61 -3.52
CA THR A 245 -6.96 6.68 -4.16
C THR A 245 -7.64 5.38 -4.59
N GLU A 246 -8.84 5.08 -4.05
CA GLU A 246 -9.55 3.82 -4.26
C GLU A 246 -10.99 4.06 -4.70
N TRP A 247 -11.49 3.15 -5.54
CA TRP A 247 -12.78 3.27 -6.21
C TRP A 247 -13.50 1.93 -6.18
N PHE A 248 -14.81 1.95 -6.02
CA PHE A 248 -15.65 0.74 -6.05
C PHE A 248 -15.91 0.28 -7.48
N THR A 249 -16.27 -0.99 -7.64
CA THR A 249 -16.52 -1.60 -8.97
C THR A 249 -17.58 -0.83 -9.76
N GLU A 250 -18.63 -0.34 -9.09
CA GLU A 250 -19.71 0.42 -9.68
C GLU A 250 -19.19 1.73 -10.28
N GLU A 251 -18.33 2.44 -9.57
CA GLU A 251 -17.73 3.70 -10.03
C GLU A 251 -16.84 3.50 -11.28
N PHE A 252 -16.20 2.31 -11.42
CA PHE A 252 -15.49 1.96 -12.65
C PHE A 252 -16.43 1.72 -13.83
N ARG A 253 -17.64 1.20 -13.59
CA ARG A 253 -18.66 1.05 -14.64
C ARG A 253 -19.20 2.39 -15.08
N GLU A 254 -19.42 3.31 -14.16
CA GLU A 254 -19.86 4.69 -14.40
C GLU A 254 -18.75 5.56 -15.03
N GLY A 255 -17.48 5.15 -14.89
CA GLY A 255 -16.33 5.86 -15.44
C GLY A 255 -15.77 6.98 -14.58
N THR A 256 -16.29 7.16 -13.37
CA THR A 256 -15.87 8.23 -12.45
C THR A 256 -14.35 8.27 -12.21
N PRO A 257 -13.67 7.14 -11.87
CA PRO A 257 -12.22 7.16 -11.65
C PRO A 257 -11.45 7.48 -12.94
N TRP A 258 -11.92 6.99 -14.10
CA TRP A 258 -11.27 7.28 -15.37
C TRP A 258 -11.36 8.75 -15.74
N ALA A 259 -12.53 9.35 -15.64
CA ALA A 259 -12.72 10.78 -15.93
C ALA A 259 -11.75 11.66 -15.13
N ARG A 260 -11.54 11.31 -13.86
CA ARG A 260 -10.62 12.03 -12.96
C ARG A 260 -9.16 11.83 -13.36
N ILE A 261 -8.75 10.59 -13.61
CA ILE A 261 -7.37 10.26 -14.06
C ILE A 261 -7.10 10.84 -15.45
N ARG A 262 -8.07 10.79 -16.36
CA ARG A 262 -7.95 11.35 -17.70
C ARG A 262 -7.68 12.86 -17.67
N ALA A 263 -8.47 13.60 -16.91
CA ALA A 263 -8.25 15.05 -16.75
C ALA A 263 -6.81 15.34 -16.26
N ARG A 264 -6.31 14.53 -15.34
CA ARG A 264 -4.96 14.66 -14.83
C ARG A 264 -3.89 14.28 -15.84
N LEU A 265 -4.13 13.24 -16.66
CA LEU A 265 -3.25 12.85 -17.75
C LEU A 265 -3.12 13.97 -18.78
N GLU A 266 -4.25 14.57 -19.20
CA GLU A 266 -4.30 15.68 -20.16
C GLU A 266 -3.61 16.94 -19.61
N GLU A 267 -3.74 17.21 -18.31
CA GLU A 267 -3.10 18.37 -17.66
C GLU A 267 -1.57 18.24 -17.61
N ARG A 268 -1.03 17.06 -17.30
CA ARG A 268 0.37 16.93 -16.89
C ARG A 268 1.23 15.99 -17.72
N TYR A 269 0.64 14.99 -18.38
CA TYR A 269 1.39 13.88 -18.94
C TYR A 269 1.26 13.74 -20.47
N ILE A 270 0.14 14.15 -21.03
CA ILE A 270 -0.11 14.07 -22.46
C ILE A 270 -0.04 15.48 -23.04
N LYS A 271 1.04 15.78 -23.77
CA LYS A 271 1.14 17.04 -24.52
C LYS A 271 0.17 16.99 -25.69
N LYS A 272 -0.69 18.01 -25.82
CA LYS A 272 -1.48 18.24 -27.02
C LYS A 272 -0.61 18.57 -28.22
#